data_7fc0f3ed61ed5727774d0bf7b3d45d02
#
_entry.id   7fc0f3ed61ed5727774d0bf7b3d45d02
#
_cell.length_a   1.000
_cell.length_b   1.000
_cell.length_c   1.000
_cell.angle_alpha   90.00
_cell.angle_beta   90.00
_cell.angle_gamma   90.00
#
_symmetry.space_group_name_H-M   'P 1'
#
loop_
_entity.id
_entity.type
_entity.pdbx_description
1 polymer ?
#
loop_
_entity_poly.entity_id
_entity_poly.type
_entity_poly.pdbx_seq_one_letter_code
_entity_poly.pdbx_strand_id
1 'polypeptide(L)'
;MSTFAERLTEKIIPTERIESTQWIRPLVFTNGVFDVLHRGHVAYLAAARDLGASLLVAVNTDVSARTLGKGPDRPLNKEADRLLVLAGLESVSVLTLFSESTPCKLIERCRPDIYVKGGDYDMEKLEETRLVRSWGGRSLAIPFVAGYSTSELLRKVRATS
;
A
#
# COMPACT_ATOMS: atom_id res chain seq x y z
N MET A 1 -3.97 7.88 -28.22
CA MET A 1 -3.02 8.02 -27.08
C MET A 1 -3.83 8.31 -25.83
N SER A 2 -3.62 7.57 -24.74
CA SER A 2 -4.28 7.86 -23.48
C SER A 2 -3.80 9.20 -22.90
N THR A 3 -4.71 9.95 -22.33
CA THR A 3 -4.41 11.18 -21.59
C THR A 3 -3.61 10.87 -20.33
N PHE A 4 -3.01 11.89 -19.71
CA PHE A 4 -2.31 11.67 -18.43
C PHE A 4 -3.27 11.18 -17.33
N ALA A 5 -4.49 11.71 -17.29
CA ALA A 5 -5.52 11.29 -16.34
C ALA A 5 -5.92 9.83 -16.53
N GLU A 6 -6.11 9.37 -17.77
CA GLU A 6 -6.39 7.96 -18.08
C GLU A 6 -5.26 7.05 -17.61
N ARG A 7 -3.98 7.44 -17.83
CA ARG A 7 -2.83 6.65 -17.35
C ARG A 7 -2.78 6.53 -15.82
N LEU A 8 -3.26 7.51 -15.07
CA LEU A 8 -3.37 7.38 -13.61
C LEU A 8 -4.39 6.31 -13.24
N THR A 9 -5.56 6.33 -13.87
CA THR A 9 -6.63 5.35 -13.59
C THR A 9 -6.28 3.94 -14.08
N GLU A 10 -5.49 3.81 -15.15
CA GLU A 10 -4.98 2.51 -15.65
C GLU A 10 -4.12 1.77 -14.61
N LYS A 11 -3.49 2.49 -13.66
CA LYS A 11 -2.77 1.87 -12.54
C LYS A 11 -3.70 1.17 -11.54
N ILE A 12 -4.98 1.52 -11.52
CA ILE A 12 -5.96 0.99 -10.56
C ILE A 12 -6.66 -0.21 -11.19
N ILE A 13 -6.38 -1.40 -10.70
CA ILE A 13 -6.98 -2.63 -11.22
C ILE A 13 -7.95 -3.26 -10.21
N PRO A 14 -9.07 -3.81 -10.67
CA PRO A 14 -9.97 -4.56 -9.80
C PRO A 14 -9.29 -5.83 -9.30
N THR A 15 -9.66 -6.25 -8.10
CA THR A 15 -9.07 -7.42 -7.42
C THR A 15 -9.18 -8.69 -8.25
N GLU A 16 -10.23 -8.84 -9.06
CA GLU A 16 -10.49 -9.99 -9.94
C GLU A 16 -9.43 -10.14 -11.03
N ARG A 17 -8.77 -9.05 -11.40
CA ARG A 17 -7.73 -9.06 -12.45
C ARG A 17 -6.33 -9.39 -11.94
N ILE A 18 -6.12 -9.50 -10.64
CA ILE A 18 -4.81 -9.74 -10.02
C ILE A 18 -4.13 -10.99 -10.59
N GLU A 19 -4.86 -12.10 -10.73
CA GLU A 19 -4.30 -13.38 -11.23
C GLU A 19 -3.94 -13.34 -12.72
N SER A 20 -4.69 -12.58 -13.50
CA SER A 20 -4.47 -12.45 -14.95
C SER A 20 -3.48 -11.36 -15.33
N THR A 21 -3.01 -10.57 -14.34
CA THR A 21 -2.06 -9.48 -14.57
C THR A 21 -0.65 -10.04 -14.81
N GLN A 22 -0.03 -9.62 -15.90
CA GLN A 22 1.38 -9.91 -16.13
C GLN A 22 2.25 -8.92 -15.36
N TRP A 23 2.90 -9.42 -14.32
CA TRP A 23 3.73 -8.61 -13.43
C TRP A 23 5.12 -8.36 -14.00
N ILE A 24 5.56 -7.11 -13.94
CA ILE A 24 6.98 -6.78 -14.17
C ILE A 24 7.74 -7.12 -12.91
N ARG A 25 8.65 -8.08 -12.99
CA ARG A 25 9.38 -8.64 -11.84
C ARG A 25 10.82 -8.14 -11.75
N PRO A 26 11.39 -8.07 -10.54
CA PRO A 26 10.82 -8.45 -9.24
C PRO A 26 9.62 -7.59 -8.86
N LEU A 27 8.50 -8.22 -8.46
CA LEU A 27 7.31 -7.55 -7.96
C LEU A 27 7.44 -7.29 -6.47
N VAL A 28 7.34 -6.03 -6.08
CA VAL A 28 7.24 -5.61 -4.69
C VAL A 28 5.76 -5.43 -4.32
N PHE A 29 5.36 -5.93 -3.18
CA PHE A 29 4.01 -5.79 -2.64
C PHE A 29 4.04 -5.08 -1.30
N THR A 30 3.15 -4.12 -1.13
CA THR A 30 2.85 -3.52 0.18
C THR A 30 1.35 -3.28 0.34
N ASN A 31 0.91 -3.07 1.58
CA ASN A 31 -0.48 -2.76 1.88
C ASN A 31 -0.61 -1.72 2.99
N GLY A 32 -1.74 -1.01 2.98
CA GLY A 32 -2.06 -0.04 4.01
C GLY A 32 -3.35 0.73 3.73
N VAL A 33 -3.71 1.61 4.65
CA VAL A 33 -4.88 2.50 4.50
C VAL A 33 -4.54 3.71 3.64
N PHE A 34 -3.38 4.32 3.86
CA PHE A 34 -2.92 5.53 3.16
C PHE A 34 -3.97 6.65 3.16
N ASP A 35 -4.52 6.96 4.33
CA ASP A 35 -5.66 7.86 4.47
C ASP A 35 -5.32 9.30 4.09
N VAL A 36 -4.29 9.86 4.73
CA VAL A 36 -3.76 11.19 4.39
C VAL A 36 -2.29 11.03 4.06
N LEU A 37 -1.93 11.26 2.81
CA LEU A 37 -0.54 11.16 2.36
C LEU A 37 0.30 12.27 2.97
N HIS A 38 1.51 11.91 3.35
CA HIS A 38 2.55 12.80 3.83
C HIS A 38 3.92 12.33 3.33
N ARG A 39 4.95 13.15 3.55
CA ARG A 39 6.33 12.86 3.13
C ARG A 39 6.79 11.44 3.50
N GLY A 40 6.41 10.96 4.68
CA GLY A 40 6.78 9.60 5.14
C GLY A 40 6.25 8.50 4.22
N HIS A 41 5.02 8.63 3.74
CA HIS A 41 4.46 7.68 2.75
C HIS A 41 5.21 7.73 1.42
N VAL A 42 5.50 8.94 0.92
CA VAL A 42 6.22 9.12 -0.36
C VAL A 42 7.60 8.48 -0.29
N ALA A 43 8.36 8.77 0.77
CA ALA A 43 9.70 8.20 0.99
C ALA A 43 9.65 6.66 1.13
N TYR A 44 8.67 6.15 1.90
CA TYR A 44 8.47 4.73 2.08
C TYR A 44 8.17 4.00 0.76
N LEU A 45 7.21 4.52 -0.02
CA LEU A 45 6.82 3.90 -1.29
C LEU A 45 7.94 3.99 -2.34
N ALA A 46 8.74 5.06 -2.32
CA ALA A 46 9.93 5.16 -3.17
C ALA A 46 10.97 4.10 -2.79
N ALA A 47 11.29 3.96 -1.50
CA ALA A 47 12.23 2.94 -1.02
C ALA A 47 11.72 1.51 -1.30
N ALA A 48 10.41 1.28 -1.20
CA ALA A 48 9.80 0.01 -1.57
C ALA A 48 9.97 -0.28 -3.08
N ARG A 49 9.75 0.73 -3.92
CA ARG A 49 9.89 0.60 -5.39
C ARG A 49 11.32 0.30 -5.83
N ASP A 50 12.31 0.85 -5.13
CA ASP A 50 13.74 0.62 -5.41
C ASP A 50 14.19 -0.84 -5.20
N LEU A 51 13.39 -1.63 -4.48
CA LEU A 51 13.68 -3.05 -4.25
C LEU A 51 13.36 -3.96 -5.43
N GLY A 52 12.56 -3.50 -6.40
CA GLY A 52 12.14 -4.32 -7.53
C GLY A 52 11.80 -3.52 -8.79
N ALA A 53 11.29 -4.21 -9.78
CA ALA A 53 10.96 -3.62 -11.09
C ALA A 53 9.54 -3.01 -11.11
N SER A 54 8.65 -3.42 -10.21
CA SER A 54 7.31 -2.85 -10.05
C SER A 54 6.86 -2.89 -8.60
N LEU A 55 5.95 -1.97 -8.23
CA LEU A 55 5.35 -1.88 -6.89
C LEU A 55 3.83 -1.97 -7.01
N LEU A 56 3.26 -3.01 -6.41
CA LEU A 56 1.82 -3.15 -6.17
C LEU A 56 1.49 -2.66 -4.77
N VAL A 57 0.59 -1.69 -4.68
CA VAL A 57 0.07 -1.18 -3.41
C VAL A 57 -1.38 -1.65 -3.25
N ALA A 58 -1.62 -2.49 -2.26
CA ALA A 58 -2.96 -2.92 -1.87
C ALA A 58 -3.52 -1.98 -0.79
N VAL A 59 -4.66 -1.37 -1.07
CA VAL A 59 -5.27 -0.36 -0.22
C VAL A 59 -6.49 -0.95 0.49
N ASN A 60 -6.59 -0.79 1.80
CA ASN A 60 -7.77 -1.20 2.56
C ASN A 60 -9.01 -0.46 2.03
N THR A 61 -10.11 -1.19 1.82
CA THR A 61 -11.43 -0.56 1.62
C THR A 61 -11.80 0.31 2.82
N ASP A 62 -12.76 1.21 2.66
CA ASP A 62 -13.23 2.05 3.77
C ASP A 62 -13.77 1.19 4.92
N VAL A 63 -14.47 0.11 4.60
CA VAL A 63 -14.99 -0.82 5.60
C VAL A 63 -13.84 -1.49 6.37
N SER A 64 -12.87 -2.04 5.66
CA SER A 64 -11.69 -2.67 6.26
C SER A 64 -10.87 -1.67 7.10
N ALA A 65 -10.67 -0.45 6.60
CA ALA A 65 -9.93 0.59 7.31
C ALA A 65 -10.57 0.96 8.66
N ARG A 66 -11.91 0.98 8.76
CA ARG A 66 -12.64 1.25 10.01
C ARG A 66 -12.39 0.19 11.07
N THR A 67 -12.21 -1.06 10.68
CA THR A 67 -11.95 -2.16 11.62
C THR A 67 -10.58 -2.07 12.31
N LEU A 68 -9.67 -1.25 11.78
CA LEU A 68 -8.32 -1.07 12.35
C LEU A 68 -8.27 -0.16 13.59
N GLY A 69 -9.42 0.37 14.06
CA GLY A 69 -9.54 1.04 15.35
C GLY A 69 -8.84 2.40 15.47
N LYS A 70 -8.58 3.10 14.36
CA LYS A 70 -7.91 4.41 14.37
C LYS A 70 -8.84 5.60 14.67
N GLY A 71 -10.05 5.32 15.17
CA GLY A 71 -11.07 6.31 15.55
C GLY A 71 -12.30 6.29 14.65
N PRO A 72 -13.45 6.84 15.13
CA PRO A 72 -14.73 6.77 14.44
C PRO A 72 -14.76 7.56 13.11
N ASP A 73 -13.93 8.60 13.00
CA ASP A 73 -13.86 9.49 11.84
C ASP A 73 -12.84 9.02 10.77
N ARG A 74 -12.35 7.78 10.86
CA ARG A 74 -11.32 7.26 9.95
C ARG A 74 -11.87 6.13 9.08
N PRO A 75 -11.50 6.06 7.78
CA PRO A 75 -10.62 6.98 7.07
C PRO A 75 -11.31 8.32 6.73
N LEU A 76 -10.53 9.39 6.64
CA LEU A 76 -11.01 10.74 6.21
C LEU A 76 -11.31 10.77 4.72
N ASN A 77 -10.43 10.18 3.93
CA ASN A 77 -10.57 10.08 2.47
C ASN A 77 -11.19 8.74 2.08
N LYS A 78 -12.15 8.80 1.16
CA LYS A 78 -12.77 7.59 0.60
C LYS A 78 -11.74 6.76 -0.17
N GLU A 79 -11.97 5.46 -0.26
CA GLU A 79 -11.06 4.52 -0.94
C GLU A 79 -10.74 4.93 -2.38
N ALA A 80 -11.73 5.44 -3.13
CA ALA A 80 -11.51 5.92 -4.50
C ALA A 80 -10.54 7.10 -4.57
N ASP A 81 -10.66 8.06 -3.63
CA ASP A 81 -9.77 9.22 -3.55
C ASP A 81 -8.36 8.80 -3.14
N ARG A 82 -8.24 7.88 -2.17
CA ARG A 82 -6.96 7.34 -1.71
C ARG A 82 -6.22 6.62 -2.84
N LEU A 83 -6.92 5.82 -3.65
CA LEU A 83 -6.36 5.16 -4.83
C LEU A 83 -5.84 6.18 -5.85
N LEU A 84 -6.64 7.20 -6.18
CA LEU A 84 -6.27 8.18 -7.19
C LEU A 84 -5.06 9.03 -6.75
N VAL A 85 -5.00 9.44 -5.48
CA VAL A 85 -3.86 10.17 -4.93
C VAL A 85 -2.59 9.33 -4.97
N LEU A 86 -2.67 8.04 -4.61
CA LEU A 86 -1.54 7.09 -4.72
C LEU A 86 -1.12 6.86 -6.18
N ALA A 87 -2.07 6.81 -7.13
CA ALA A 87 -1.78 6.65 -8.54
C ALA A 87 -0.93 7.80 -9.11
N GLY A 88 -1.04 8.99 -8.50
CA GLY A 88 -0.22 10.15 -8.83
C GLY A 88 1.26 10.02 -8.44
N LEU A 89 1.62 9.04 -7.62
CA LEU A 89 3.02 8.81 -7.23
C LEU A 89 3.75 8.01 -8.32
N GLU A 90 4.93 8.49 -8.70
CA GLU A 90 5.78 7.83 -9.69
C GLU A 90 6.20 6.43 -9.23
N SER A 91 6.49 6.26 -7.95
CA SER A 91 6.91 4.99 -7.36
C SER A 91 5.86 3.89 -7.42
N VAL A 92 4.58 4.23 -7.54
CA VAL A 92 3.47 3.27 -7.56
C VAL A 92 3.19 2.80 -8.97
N SER A 93 3.33 1.48 -9.21
CA SER A 93 3.08 0.88 -10.52
C SER A 93 1.64 0.44 -10.68
N VAL A 94 1.08 -0.23 -9.69
CA VAL A 94 -0.28 -0.78 -9.69
C VAL A 94 -0.93 -0.61 -8.32
N LEU A 95 -2.24 -0.43 -8.32
CA LEU A 95 -3.08 -0.28 -7.13
C LEU A 95 -4.27 -1.24 -7.21
N THR A 96 -4.67 -1.77 -6.06
CA THR A 96 -5.90 -2.53 -5.92
C THR A 96 -6.49 -2.36 -4.52
N LEU A 97 -7.77 -2.66 -4.36
CA LEU A 97 -8.44 -2.69 -3.05
C LEU A 97 -8.42 -4.09 -2.45
N PHE A 98 -8.48 -4.17 -1.12
CA PHE A 98 -8.80 -5.41 -0.41
C PHE A 98 -9.62 -5.11 0.84
N SER A 99 -10.50 -6.04 1.21
CA SER A 99 -11.43 -5.88 2.33
C SER A 99 -11.16 -6.81 3.50
N GLU A 100 -10.29 -7.79 3.31
CA GLU A 100 -9.93 -8.76 4.33
C GLU A 100 -9.11 -8.15 5.46
N SER A 101 -9.05 -8.83 6.61
CA SER A 101 -8.24 -8.42 7.77
C SER A 101 -6.73 -8.43 7.49
N THR A 102 -6.30 -9.32 6.58
CA THR A 102 -4.92 -9.41 6.10
C THR A 102 -4.90 -9.49 4.58
N PRO A 103 -3.82 -9.06 3.91
CA PRO A 103 -3.72 -9.13 2.45
C PRO A 103 -3.31 -10.52 1.92
N CYS A 104 -3.29 -11.56 2.76
CA CYS A 104 -2.75 -12.89 2.41
C CYS A 104 -3.36 -13.47 1.14
N LYS A 105 -4.69 -13.35 0.93
CA LYS A 105 -5.34 -13.82 -0.30
C LYS A 105 -4.85 -13.11 -1.56
N LEU A 106 -4.62 -11.79 -1.48
CA LEU A 106 -4.02 -11.05 -2.59
C LEU A 106 -2.59 -11.49 -2.86
N ILE A 107 -1.81 -11.65 -1.80
CA ILE A 107 -0.42 -12.10 -1.85
C ILE A 107 -0.32 -13.48 -2.51
N GLU A 108 -1.19 -14.43 -2.16
CA GLU A 108 -1.26 -15.75 -2.81
C GLU A 108 -1.50 -15.64 -4.32
N ARG A 109 -2.40 -14.73 -4.72
CA ARG A 109 -2.83 -14.57 -6.11
C ARG A 109 -1.77 -13.87 -6.98
N CYS A 110 -1.07 -12.85 -6.47
CA CYS A 110 -0.04 -12.13 -7.23
C CYS A 110 1.38 -12.70 -7.03
N ARG A 111 1.62 -13.48 -5.97
CA ARG A 111 2.90 -14.12 -5.63
C ARG A 111 4.08 -13.16 -5.76
N PRO A 112 4.16 -12.10 -4.95
CA PRO A 112 5.22 -11.12 -5.04
C PRO A 112 6.58 -11.74 -4.71
N ASP A 113 7.62 -11.18 -5.31
CA ASP A 113 9.01 -11.55 -5.01
C ASP A 113 9.45 -10.94 -3.67
N ILE A 114 8.89 -9.77 -3.34
CA ILE A 114 9.25 -9.02 -2.14
C ILE A 114 7.98 -8.45 -1.47
N TYR A 115 7.79 -8.76 -0.19
CA TYR A 115 6.78 -8.14 0.65
C TYR A 115 7.42 -7.10 1.56
N VAL A 116 6.88 -5.89 1.60
CA VAL A 116 7.39 -4.83 2.46
C VAL A 116 6.30 -4.28 3.39
N LYS A 117 6.70 -3.91 4.59
CA LYS A 117 5.87 -3.24 5.59
C LYS A 117 6.58 -1.99 6.07
N GLY A 118 5.83 -0.89 6.21
CA GLY A 118 6.39 0.37 6.74
C GLY A 118 6.34 0.39 8.25
N GLY A 119 7.47 0.64 8.90
CA GLY A 119 7.59 0.75 10.36
C GLY A 119 8.41 -0.35 11.02
N ASP A 120 8.38 -0.37 12.34
CA ASP A 120 9.15 -1.31 13.16
C ASP A 120 8.37 -2.62 13.37
N TYR A 121 8.07 -3.33 12.29
CA TYR A 121 7.42 -4.63 12.35
C TYR A 121 8.44 -5.75 12.58
N ASP A 122 8.09 -6.67 13.49
CA ASP A 122 8.74 -7.98 13.56
C ASP A 122 8.21 -8.84 12.42
N MET A 123 8.91 -8.82 11.29
CA MET A 123 8.49 -9.51 10.07
C MET A 123 8.33 -11.02 10.27
N GLU A 124 9.06 -11.62 11.22
CA GLU A 124 9.00 -13.05 11.49
C GLU A 124 7.64 -13.51 12.05
N LYS A 125 6.90 -12.59 12.67
CA LYS A 125 5.57 -12.87 13.23
C LYS A 125 4.43 -12.72 12.25
N LEU A 126 4.68 -12.15 11.07
CA LEU A 126 3.65 -11.89 10.08
C LEU A 126 3.35 -13.15 9.25
N GLU A 127 2.06 -13.44 9.08
CA GLU A 127 1.57 -14.53 8.22
C GLU A 127 2.00 -14.30 6.77
N GLU A 128 1.92 -13.07 6.31
CA GLU A 128 2.34 -12.65 4.98
C GLU A 128 3.82 -12.99 4.71
N THR A 129 4.67 -12.84 5.71
CA THR A 129 6.09 -13.20 5.60
C THR A 129 6.29 -14.69 5.36
N ARG A 130 5.59 -15.54 6.13
CA ARG A 130 5.66 -17.00 5.96
C ARG A 130 5.16 -17.40 4.58
N LEU A 131 4.07 -16.78 4.15
CA LEU A 131 3.47 -17.01 2.85
C LEU A 131 4.44 -16.68 1.71
N VAL A 132 4.99 -15.46 1.68
CA VAL A 132 5.92 -15.03 0.64
C VAL A 132 7.19 -15.89 0.61
N ARG A 133 7.72 -16.26 1.76
CA ARG A 133 8.88 -17.17 1.85
C ARG A 133 8.61 -18.58 1.34
N SER A 134 7.36 -19.04 1.36
CA SER A 134 7.01 -20.40 0.91
C SER A 134 7.32 -20.66 -0.58
N TRP A 135 7.42 -19.60 -1.38
CA TRP A 135 7.85 -19.68 -2.79
C TRP A 135 9.20 -19.00 -3.08
N GLY A 136 10.02 -18.76 -2.04
CA GLY A 136 11.36 -18.19 -2.18
C GLY A 136 11.41 -16.65 -2.22
N GLY A 137 10.29 -15.98 -1.95
CA GLY A 137 10.27 -14.52 -1.83
C GLY A 137 10.90 -14.01 -0.53
N ARG A 138 11.10 -12.69 -0.46
CA ARG A 138 11.67 -12.00 0.70
C ARG A 138 10.66 -11.10 1.37
N SER A 139 10.83 -10.84 2.67
CA SER A 139 10.01 -9.90 3.43
C SER A 139 10.90 -9.04 4.30
N LEU A 140 10.64 -7.73 4.30
CA LEU A 140 11.41 -6.77 5.09
C LEU A 140 10.57 -5.58 5.55
N ALA A 141 10.94 -5.01 6.71
CA ALA A 141 10.42 -3.75 7.19
C ALA A 141 11.25 -2.60 6.64
N ILE A 142 10.59 -1.52 6.21
CA ILE A 142 11.22 -0.26 5.84
C ILE A 142 10.92 0.73 6.95
N PRO A 143 11.94 1.31 7.63
CA PRO A 143 11.73 2.27 8.70
C PRO A 143 10.93 3.49 8.23
N PHE A 144 10.05 4.02 9.08
CA PHE A 144 9.40 5.29 8.82
C PHE A 144 10.38 6.46 8.95
N VAL A 145 10.12 7.51 8.18
CA VAL A 145 10.82 8.79 8.37
C VAL A 145 10.33 9.40 9.69
N ALA A 146 11.24 9.64 10.62
CA ALA A 146 10.92 10.19 11.94
C ALA A 146 10.16 11.54 11.83
N GLY A 147 9.16 11.73 12.68
CA GLY A 147 8.36 12.96 12.74
C GLY A 147 7.23 13.06 11.70
N TYR A 148 6.99 12.02 10.90
CA TYR A 148 5.93 12.00 9.90
C TYR A 148 4.93 10.87 10.17
N SER A 149 3.70 11.24 10.52
CA SER A 149 2.56 10.33 10.59
C SER A 149 1.27 11.10 10.31
N THR A 150 0.23 10.40 9.87
CA THR A 150 -1.09 11.01 9.69
C THR A 150 -1.63 11.59 11.00
N SER A 151 -1.41 10.91 12.12
CA SER A 151 -1.84 11.39 13.44
C SER A 151 -1.13 12.68 13.84
N GLU A 152 0.17 12.78 13.59
CA GLU A 152 0.94 13.99 13.86
C GLU A 152 0.51 15.17 12.96
N LEU A 153 0.23 14.90 11.68
CA LEU A 153 -0.28 15.92 10.76
C LEU A 153 -1.64 16.45 11.25
N LEU A 154 -2.57 15.58 11.62
CA LEU A 154 -3.89 15.97 12.13
C LEU A 154 -3.78 16.73 13.46
N ARG A 155 -2.85 16.34 14.32
CA ARG A 155 -2.58 17.08 15.58
C ARG A 155 -2.14 18.51 15.29
N LYS A 156 -1.25 18.71 14.32
CA LYS A 156 -0.82 20.06 13.89
C LYS A 156 -1.98 20.88 13.34
N VAL A 157 -2.80 20.32 12.46
CA VAL A 157 -3.97 21.01 11.91
C VAL A 157 -4.92 21.47 13.02
N ARG A 158 -5.24 20.58 13.98
CA ARG A 158 -6.13 20.93 15.11
C ARG A 158 -5.54 21.98 16.05
N ALA A 159 -4.22 22.03 16.17
CA ALA A 159 -3.54 23.02 17.03
C ALA A 159 -3.49 24.43 16.40
N THR A 160 -3.73 24.56 15.11
CA THR A 160 -3.75 25.83 14.36
C THR A 160 -5.17 26.34 14.09
N SER A 161 -6.20 25.60 14.52
CA SER A 161 -7.61 25.99 14.46
C SER A 161 -8.10 26.46 15.81
#